data_35eeebca439bf4e97a10f8bcf71941ce
#
_entry.id   35eeebca439bf4e97a10f8bcf71941ce
#
_cell.length_a   1.000
_cell.length_b   1.000
_cell.length_c   1.000
_cell.angle_alpha   90.00
_cell.angle_beta   90.00
_cell.angle_gamma   90.00
#
_symmetry.space_group_name_H-M   'P 1'
#
loop_
_entity.id
_entity.type
_entity.pdbx_description
1 polymer ?
#
loop_
_entity_poly.entity_id
_entity_poly.type
_entity_poly.pdbx_seq_one_letter_code
_entity_poly.pdbx_strand_id
1 'polypeptide(L)'
;MELTVLTRSAHPPGRRLPSWLKRPLPSGDFARTVEVVERSGVATVCQEARCPNLSECWSKRHATFMILGDKCTRRCHYCAVETARPDPTAKDEPERLAAAVEKLQLRHVVITAVARDDLDDEGAGHFARCVTAIHGRCPATTVEVLPADFHARRECIEALCEAGPELYNHNLEMVERLTPRIRPQGKYRRSLEVLRTVREIAPSMLTKSGVMVGLGETTEELHQAFRDLREVDCDVLTVGQYLQPTRDRHAPVEKFYTPGEFDELGAYARSLGFLSVASGPFVRSSYNAAEVFEESRRRARGSERNRG
;
A
#
# COMPACT_ATOMS: atom_id res chain seq x y z
N MET A 1 -19.29 -27.53 10.65
CA MET A 1 -18.72 -26.18 10.33
C MET A 1 -18.86 -26.02 8.82
N GLU A 2 -20.00 -25.44 8.39
CA GLU A 2 -20.34 -25.30 6.96
C GLU A 2 -19.47 -24.25 6.31
N LEU A 3 -18.74 -24.65 5.28
CA LEU A 3 -18.08 -23.76 4.33
C LEU A 3 -19.18 -23.05 3.52
N THR A 4 -19.45 -21.80 3.85
CA THR A 4 -20.31 -20.95 3.01
C THR A 4 -19.62 -20.74 1.67
N VAL A 5 -19.99 -21.55 0.71
CA VAL A 5 -19.60 -21.36 -0.70
C VAL A 5 -20.20 -20.04 -1.15
N LEU A 6 -19.34 -19.06 -1.50
CA LEU A 6 -19.75 -17.81 -2.14
C LEU A 6 -20.54 -18.19 -3.40
N THR A 7 -21.86 -18.02 -3.35
CA THR A 7 -22.73 -18.21 -4.50
C THR A 7 -22.26 -17.31 -5.63
N ARG A 8 -21.99 -17.90 -6.78
CA ARG A 8 -21.65 -17.21 -8.03
C ARG A 8 -22.74 -16.19 -8.35
N SER A 9 -22.44 -14.91 -8.20
CA SER A 9 -23.18 -13.87 -8.89
C SER A 9 -22.90 -14.08 -10.39
N ALA A 10 -23.95 -14.25 -11.15
CA ALA A 10 -23.87 -14.50 -12.60
C ALA A 10 -23.37 -13.22 -13.29
N HIS A 11 -22.06 -13.06 -13.39
CA HIS A 11 -21.48 -12.05 -14.28
C HIS A 11 -21.56 -12.58 -15.71
N PRO A 12 -22.11 -11.79 -16.63
CA PRO A 12 -22.14 -12.17 -18.04
C PRO A 12 -20.69 -12.38 -18.54
N PRO A 13 -20.45 -13.40 -19.38
CA PRO A 13 -19.12 -13.68 -19.91
C PRO A 13 -18.63 -12.49 -20.74
N GLY A 14 -17.44 -11.97 -20.41
CA GLY A 14 -16.72 -11.06 -21.30
C GLY A 14 -16.91 -9.57 -21.09
N ARG A 15 -17.13 -9.08 -19.88
CA ARG A 15 -17.13 -7.63 -19.64
C ARG A 15 -15.75 -7.05 -19.96
N ARG A 16 -15.62 -6.40 -21.12
CA ARG A 16 -14.39 -5.68 -21.52
C ARG A 16 -14.14 -4.57 -20.48
N LEU A 17 -12.86 -4.41 -20.08
CA LEU A 17 -12.47 -3.28 -19.24
C LEU A 17 -12.90 -1.97 -19.90
N PRO A 18 -13.46 -1.03 -19.13
CA PRO A 18 -13.75 0.32 -19.60
C PRO A 18 -12.54 0.98 -20.26
N SER A 19 -12.75 1.91 -21.17
CA SER A 19 -11.67 2.56 -21.92
C SER A 19 -10.67 3.27 -21.03
N TRP A 20 -11.11 3.85 -19.92
CA TRP A 20 -10.28 4.53 -18.93
C TRP A 20 -9.42 3.59 -18.05
N LEU A 21 -9.61 2.26 -18.18
CA LEU A 21 -8.79 1.23 -17.53
C LEU A 21 -7.79 0.58 -18.50
N LYS A 22 -7.42 1.25 -19.59
CA LYS A 22 -6.37 0.80 -20.50
C LYS A 22 -5.05 1.47 -20.16
N ARG A 23 -3.95 0.73 -20.23
CA ARG A 23 -2.60 1.21 -19.94
C ARG A 23 -1.74 1.29 -21.19
N PRO A 24 -0.79 2.27 -21.24
CA PRO A 24 0.20 2.32 -22.31
C PRO A 24 1.17 1.15 -22.21
N LEU A 25 1.84 0.86 -23.32
CA LEU A 25 2.92 -0.11 -23.40
C LEU A 25 4.18 0.40 -22.63
N PRO A 26 5.07 -0.52 -22.17
CA PRO A 26 6.33 -0.15 -21.56
C PRO A 26 7.17 0.76 -22.46
N SER A 27 7.90 1.69 -21.85
CA SER A 27 8.79 2.65 -22.53
C SER A 27 9.94 3.07 -21.61
N GLY A 28 10.83 3.94 -22.08
CA GLY A 28 11.87 4.54 -21.25
C GLY A 28 12.78 3.51 -20.55
N ASP A 29 12.96 3.67 -19.25
CA ASP A 29 13.88 2.85 -18.42
C ASP A 29 13.32 1.48 -18.02
N PHE A 30 12.23 1.02 -18.63
CA PHE A 30 11.57 -0.24 -18.24
C PHE A 30 12.54 -1.44 -18.18
N ALA A 31 13.29 -1.69 -19.27
CA ALA A 31 14.23 -2.81 -19.33
C ALA A 31 15.33 -2.72 -18.26
N ARG A 32 15.83 -1.52 -17.99
CA ARG A 32 16.82 -1.28 -16.93
C ARG A 32 16.23 -1.57 -15.54
N THR A 33 14.99 -1.18 -15.31
CA THR A 33 14.31 -1.46 -14.03
C THR A 33 14.12 -2.97 -13.84
N VAL A 34 13.69 -3.69 -14.89
CA VAL A 34 13.60 -5.15 -14.89
C VAL A 34 14.94 -5.78 -14.48
N GLU A 35 16.04 -5.41 -15.17
CA GLU A 35 17.37 -5.95 -14.90
C GLU A 35 17.81 -5.72 -13.45
N VAL A 36 17.61 -4.52 -12.91
CA VAL A 36 18.00 -4.21 -11.52
C VAL A 36 17.19 -5.02 -10.52
N VAL A 37 15.85 -5.09 -10.71
CA VAL A 37 14.97 -5.84 -9.82
C VAL A 37 15.32 -7.33 -9.85
N GLU A 38 15.46 -7.96 -11.02
CA GLU A 38 15.80 -9.37 -11.14
C GLU A 38 17.15 -9.70 -10.50
N ARG A 39 18.17 -8.87 -10.73
CA ARG A 39 19.50 -9.07 -10.14
C ARG A 39 19.56 -8.81 -8.65
N SER A 40 18.65 -8.04 -8.09
CA SER A 40 18.60 -7.80 -6.65
C SER A 40 18.16 -9.03 -5.86
N GLY A 41 17.35 -9.88 -6.49
CA GLY A 41 16.70 -11.02 -5.82
C GLY A 41 15.75 -10.58 -4.70
N VAL A 42 15.29 -9.30 -4.70
CA VAL A 42 14.26 -8.80 -3.81
C VAL A 42 12.94 -8.75 -4.57
N ALA A 43 11.89 -9.32 -3.98
CA ALA A 43 10.56 -9.34 -4.59
C ALA A 43 9.99 -7.93 -4.74
N THR A 44 9.03 -7.77 -5.66
CA THR A 44 8.28 -6.52 -5.81
C THR A 44 6.78 -6.79 -5.77
N VAL A 45 6.04 -5.97 -5.04
CA VAL A 45 4.57 -6.03 -5.08
C VAL A 45 4.03 -5.71 -6.48
N CYS A 46 4.81 -5.04 -7.32
CA CYS A 46 4.46 -4.76 -8.71
C CYS A 46 4.24 -6.05 -9.52
N GLN A 47 5.11 -7.06 -9.31
CA GLN A 47 5.03 -8.37 -9.95
C GLN A 47 4.05 -9.27 -9.19
N GLU A 48 4.26 -9.46 -7.90
CA GLU A 48 3.51 -10.43 -7.09
C GLU A 48 2.01 -10.08 -6.99
N ALA A 49 1.67 -8.80 -6.86
CA ALA A 49 0.29 -8.36 -6.87
C ALA A 49 -0.30 -8.12 -8.28
N ARG A 50 0.45 -8.43 -9.35
CA ARG A 50 0.02 -8.21 -10.75
C ARG A 50 -0.46 -6.78 -10.99
N CYS A 51 0.32 -5.81 -10.52
CA CYS A 51 -0.06 -4.40 -10.54
C CYS A 51 -0.27 -3.89 -11.99
N PRO A 52 -1.41 -3.25 -12.30
CA PRO A 52 -1.68 -2.72 -13.63
C PRO A 52 -0.76 -1.55 -14.00
N ASN A 53 -0.08 -0.95 -13.04
CA ASN A 53 0.80 0.20 -13.24
C ASN A 53 2.25 -0.19 -13.49
N LEU A 54 2.59 -1.49 -13.44
CA LEU A 54 3.97 -1.99 -13.56
C LEU A 54 4.71 -1.35 -14.73
N SER A 55 4.13 -1.40 -15.94
CA SER A 55 4.76 -0.86 -17.14
C SER A 55 5.09 0.63 -17.02
N GLU A 56 4.16 1.43 -16.52
CA GLU A 56 4.36 2.88 -16.35
C GLU A 56 5.37 3.18 -15.25
N CYS A 57 5.20 2.57 -14.06
CA CYS A 57 6.08 2.82 -12.93
C CYS A 57 7.53 2.44 -13.25
N TRP A 58 7.74 1.26 -13.83
CA TRP A 58 9.08 0.79 -14.17
C TRP A 58 9.72 1.55 -15.31
N SER A 59 8.92 2.10 -16.23
CA SER A 59 9.41 3.04 -17.26
C SER A 59 9.95 4.35 -16.67
N LYS A 60 9.52 4.68 -15.43
CA LYS A 60 9.98 5.84 -14.64
C LYS A 60 11.01 5.44 -13.56
N ARG A 61 11.49 4.22 -13.58
CA ARG A 61 12.36 3.61 -12.56
C ARG A 61 11.72 3.48 -11.16
N HIS A 62 10.40 3.61 -11.02
CA HIS A 62 9.71 3.44 -9.75
C HIS A 62 9.34 1.97 -9.54
N ALA A 63 9.86 1.35 -8.48
CA ALA A 63 9.49 0.02 -8.03
C ALA A 63 9.10 0.05 -6.54
N THR A 64 8.09 -0.73 -6.17
CA THR A 64 7.73 -0.96 -4.77
C THR A 64 8.28 -2.33 -4.37
N PHE A 65 9.29 -2.34 -3.52
CA PHE A 65 9.91 -3.56 -3.07
C PHE A 65 9.06 -4.26 -2.01
N MET A 66 9.09 -5.59 -2.05
CA MET A 66 8.40 -6.43 -1.09
C MET A 66 9.43 -7.29 -0.37
N ILE A 67 9.57 -7.10 0.92
CA ILE A 67 10.54 -7.78 1.79
C ILE A 67 9.90 -8.93 2.55
N LEU A 68 10.71 -9.71 3.27
CA LEU A 68 10.30 -10.89 4.03
C LEU A 68 9.84 -12.06 3.14
N GLY A 69 10.23 -12.03 1.86
CA GLY A 69 9.90 -13.04 0.87
C GLY A 69 8.63 -12.73 0.07
N ASP A 70 8.12 -13.73 -0.64
CA ASP A 70 7.01 -13.66 -1.60
C ASP A 70 5.78 -14.48 -1.18
N LYS A 71 5.85 -15.16 -0.02
CA LYS A 71 4.77 -16.00 0.54
C LYS A 71 4.19 -15.35 1.79
N CYS A 72 2.87 -15.16 1.80
CA CYS A 72 2.14 -14.49 2.88
C CYS A 72 1.44 -15.50 3.78
N THR A 73 1.47 -15.28 5.10
CA THR A 73 0.71 -16.09 6.06
C THR A 73 -0.80 -15.83 6.00
N ARG A 74 -1.22 -14.70 5.39
CA ARG A 74 -2.61 -14.27 5.32
C ARG A 74 -3.20 -14.44 3.93
N ARG A 75 -4.53 -14.69 3.89
CA ARG A 75 -5.29 -14.90 2.67
C ARG A 75 -6.33 -13.80 2.47
N CYS A 76 -5.91 -12.69 1.87
CA CYS A 76 -6.82 -11.60 1.50
C CYS A 76 -7.42 -11.87 0.12
N HIS A 77 -8.76 -11.82 -0.01
CA HIS A 77 -9.45 -12.17 -1.27
C HIS A 77 -9.31 -11.10 -2.38
N TYR A 78 -8.56 -10.04 -2.14
CA TYR A 78 -8.21 -9.04 -3.15
C TYR A 78 -6.75 -9.14 -3.62
N CYS A 79 -5.90 -9.89 -2.91
CA CYS A 79 -4.46 -9.90 -3.09
C CYS A 79 -3.99 -11.11 -3.90
N ALA A 80 -3.15 -10.87 -4.91
CA ALA A 80 -2.60 -11.92 -5.76
C ALA A 80 -1.32 -12.58 -5.19
N VAL A 81 -0.75 -12.02 -4.12
CA VAL A 81 0.43 -12.59 -3.45
C VAL A 81 0.12 -14.01 -2.97
N GLU A 82 1.06 -14.92 -3.13
CA GLU A 82 0.89 -16.32 -2.76
C GLU A 82 0.66 -16.48 -1.26
N THR A 83 -0.38 -17.25 -0.90
CA THR A 83 -0.61 -17.67 0.49
C THR A 83 -0.01 -19.05 0.69
N ALA A 84 1.09 -19.10 1.44
CA ALA A 84 1.80 -20.34 1.75
C ALA A 84 2.61 -20.17 3.05
N ARG A 85 3.23 -21.25 3.51
CA ARG A 85 4.23 -21.15 4.58
C ARG A 85 5.45 -20.39 4.04
N PRO A 86 5.83 -19.24 4.65
CA PRO A 86 6.99 -18.49 4.21
C PRO A 86 8.30 -19.21 4.40
N ASP A 87 9.27 -18.89 3.57
CA ASP A 87 10.64 -19.33 3.75
C ASP A 87 11.34 -18.55 4.90
N PRO A 88 12.44 -19.06 5.45
CA PRO A 88 13.22 -18.31 6.42
C PRO A 88 13.66 -16.94 5.89
N THR A 89 13.66 -15.95 6.75
CA THR A 89 14.04 -14.57 6.39
C THR A 89 15.51 -14.52 5.94
N ALA A 90 15.76 -13.97 4.76
CA ALA A 90 17.11 -13.80 4.22
C ALA A 90 17.85 -12.67 4.95
N LYS A 91 18.99 -13.01 5.60
CA LYS A 91 19.73 -12.03 6.40
C LYS A 91 20.35 -10.90 5.57
N ASP A 92 20.64 -11.15 4.30
CA ASP A 92 21.26 -10.22 3.35
C ASP A 92 20.24 -9.41 2.53
N GLU A 93 18.94 -9.59 2.78
CA GLU A 93 17.88 -8.86 2.06
C GLU A 93 17.96 -7.32 2.26
N PRO A 94 18.26 -6.78 3.46
CA PRO A 94 18.42 -5.34 3.64
C PRO A 94 19.52 -4.74 2.75
N GLU A 95 20.68 -5.39 2.66
CA GLU A 95 21.81 -4.94 1.84
C GLU A 95 21.50 -5.03 0.35
N ARG A 96 20.86 -6.12 -0.10
CA ARG A 96 20.43 -6.30 -1.50
C ARG A 96 19.39 -5.24 -1.89
N LEU A 97 18.45 -4.96 -1.00
CA LEU A 97 17.44 -3.92 -1.19
C LEU A 97 18.09 -2.54 -1.31
N ALA A 98 18.98 -2.17 -0.38
CA ALA A 98 19.67 -0.88 -0.41
C ALA A 98 20.51 -0.72 -1.68
N ALA A 99 21.16 -1.80 -2.15
CA ALA A 99 21.91 -1.80 -3.42
C ALA A 99 20.99 -1.62 -4.65
N ALA A 100 19.79 -2.18 -4.64
CA ALA A 100 18.80 -1.98 -5.71
C ALA A 100 18.29 -0.52 -5.74
N VAL A 101 17.98 0.05 -4.58
CA VAL A 101 17.58 1.45 -4.42
C VAL A 101 18.64 2.41 -5.00
N GLU A 102 19.92 2.17 -4.66
CA GLU A 102 21.06 2.93 -5.19
C GLU A 102 21.18 2.82 -6.71
N LYS A 103 21.13 1.60 -7.25
CA LYS A 103 21.25 1.35 -8.71
C LYS A 103 20.12 2.01 -9.51
N LEU A 104 18.91 2.03 -8.96
CA LEU A 104 17.76 2.71 -9.55
C LEU A 104 17.80 4.24 -9.32
N GLN A 105 18.68 4.73 -8.45
CA GLN A 105 18.80 6.15 -8.08
C GLN A 105 17.47 6.73 -7.60
N LEU A 106 16.76 5.98 -6.72
CA LEU A 106 15.47 6.39 -6.21
C LEU A 106 15.62 7.57 -5.24
N ARG A 107 14.85 8.63 -5.43
CA ARG A 107 14.73 9.73 -4.46
C ARG A 107 13.73 9.42 -3.35
N HIS A 108 12.78 8.53 -3.64
CA HIS A 108 11.79 8.04 -2.72
C HIS A 108 11.55 6.56 -3.01
N VAL A 109 11.55 5.72 -2.00
CA VAL A 109 11.28 4.29 -2.13
C VAL A 109 10.14 3.87 -1.23
N VAL A 110 9.25 3.04 -1.77
CA VAL A 110 8.22 2.37 -0.99
C VAL A 110 8.66 0.93 -0.76
N ILE A 111 8.73 0.53 0.50
CA ILE A 111 8.96 -0.86 0.89
C ILE A 111 7.72 -1.41 1.60
N THR A 112 7.28 -2.57 1.17
CA THR A 112 6.17 -3.30 1.78
C THR A 112 6.62 -4.70 2.17
N ALA A 113 5.76 -5.47 2.80
CA ALA A 113 6.05 -6.85 3.17
C ALA A 113 4.82 -7.74 3.02
N VAL A 114 5.07 -9.04 2.89
CA VAL A 114 4.06 -10.06 3.20
C VAL A 114 3.78 -10.07 4.70
N ALA A 115 2.61 -10.53 5.12
CA ALA A 115 2.37 -10.79 6.55
C ALA A 115 3.19 -12.01 6.98
N ARG A 116 3.81 -11.92 8.16
CA ARG A 116 4.66 -12.92 8.78
C ARG A 116 4.18 -13.22 10.20
N ASP A 117 2.91 -13.62 10.32
CA ASP A 117 2.31 -14.01 11.60
C ASP A 117 3.03 -15.24 12.24
N ASP A 118 3.95 -15.85 11.50
CA ASP A 118 4.82 -16.94 11.93
C ASP A 118 6.08 -16.49 12.68
N LEU A 119 6.41 -15.20 12.66
CA LEU A 119 7.56 -14.63 13.38
C LEU A 119 7.10 -13.95 14.68
N ASP A 120 7.94 -14.01 15.70
CA ASP A 120 7.64 -13.43 17.02
C ASP A 120 7.36 -11.92 16.97
N ASP A 121 8.11 -11.19 16.13
CA ASP A 121 7.95 -9.75 15.90
C ASP A 121 7.18 -9.41 14.61
N GLU A 122 6.58 -10.42 13.96
CA GLU A 122 5.90 -10.30 12.67
C GLU A 122 6.75 -9.63 11.57
N GLY A 123 8.08 -9.62 11.75
CA GLY A 123 9.06 -9.06 10.83
C GLY A 123 9.37 -7.57 11.04
N ALA A 124 8.90 -6.95 12.13
CA ALA A 124 9.14 -5.54 12.42
C ALA A 124 10.64 -5.20 12.48
N GLY A 125 11.45 -5.99 13.17
CA GLY A 125 12.90 -5.81 13.24
C GLY A 125 13.61 -5.98 11.90
N HIS A 126 13.10 -6.87 11.04
CA HIS A 126 13.65 -7.00 9.68
C HIS A 126 13.32 -5.78 8.83
N PHE A 127 12.11 -5.27 8.95
CA PHE A 127 11.67 -4.03 8.29
C PHE A 127 12.55 -2.84 8.71
N ALA A 128 12.79 -2.69 10.02
CA ALA A 128 13.65 -1.65 10.57
C ALA A 128 15.09 -1.74 10.01
N ARG A 129 15.67 -2.95 9.90
CA ARG A 129 16.99 -3.14 9.27
C ARG A 129 16.99 -2.72 7.79
N CYS A 130 15.94 -2.97 7.05
CA CYS A 130 15.82 -2.54 5.65
C CYS A 130 15.82 -1.00 5.54
N VAL A 131 15.06 -0.30 6.40
CA VAL A 131 15.08 1.18 6.45
C VAL A 131 16.48 1.70 6.76
N THR A 132 17.12 1.16 7.82
CA THR A 132 18.47 1.54 8.23
C THR A 132 19.51 1.30 7.13
N ALA A 133 19.44 0.17 6.42
CA ALA A 133 20.36 -0.15 5.32
C ALA A 133 20.19 0.84 4.13
N ILE A 134 18.94 1.22 3.82
CA ILE A 134 18.68 2.21 2.77
C ILE A 134 19.24 3.57 3.17
N HIS A 135 18.96 4.07 4.38
CA HIS A 135 19.49 5.36 4.87
C HIS A 135 21.01 5.37 4.93
N GLY A 136 21.64 4.27 5.35
CA GLY A 136 23.10 4.16 5.41
C GLY A 136 23.76 4.21 4.03
N ARG A 137 23.14 3.64 3.01
CA ARG A 137 23.68 3.58 1.65
C ARG A 137 23.24 4.75 0.77
N CYS A 138 22.01 5.22 0.95
CA CYS A 138 21.34 6.22 0.14
C CYS A 138 20.76 7.33 1.04
N PRO A 139 21.56 8.15 1.73
CA PRO A 139 21.10 9.09 2.75
C PRO A 139 20.18 10.22 2.21
N ALA A 140 20.13 10.41 0.91
CA ALA A 140 19.22 11.37 0.26
C ALA A 140 17.89 10.75 -0.17
N THR A 141 17.73 9.43 -0.04
CA THR A 141 16.51 8.71 -0.40
C THR A 141 15.56 8.71 0.79
N THR A 142 14.33 9.17 0.58
CA THR A 142 13.27 9.05 1.58
C THR A 142 12.58 7.68 1.49
N VAL A 143 12.17 7.13 2.63
CA VAL A 143 11.59 5.79 2.75
C VAL A 143 10.13 5.88 3.20
N GLU A 144 9.23 5.32 2.42
CA GLU A 144 7.85 5.03 2.81
C GLU A 144 7.75 3.54 3.16
N VAL A 145 7.23 3.22 4.35
CA VAL A 145 6.98 1.84 4.79
C VAL A 145 5.51 1.50 4.69
N LEU A 146 5.19 0.29 4.21
CA LEU A 146 3.83 -0.26 4.15
C LEU A 146 3.83 -1.68 4.77
N PRO A 147 3.94 -1.80 6.09
CA PRO A 147 3.93 -3.08 6.79
C PRO A 147 2.52 -3.69 6.90
N ALA A 148 2.47 -4.96 7.31
CA ALA A 148 1.28 -5.59 7.86
C ALA A 148 0.83 -4.84 9.14
N ASP A 149 -0.30 -5.28 9.73
CA ASP A 149 -0.86 -4.59 10.90
C ASP A 149 -0.16 -4.93 12.23
N PHE A 150 0.82 -5.83 12.24
CA PHE A 150 1.54 -6.32 13.44
C PHE A 150 0.59 -6.63 14.61
N HIS A 151 -0.66 -7.02 14.35
CA HIS A 151 -1.73 -7.17 15.33
C HIS A 151 -1.91 -5.93 16.25
N ALA A 152 -1.51 -4.75 15.78
CA ALA A 152 -1.42 -3.47 16.50
C ALA A 152 -0.50 -3.54 17.74
N ARG A 153 0.48 -4.43 17.75
CA ARG A 153 1.45 -4.50 18.84
C ARG A 153 2.35 -3.28 18.82
N ARG A 154 2.27 -2.52 19.92
CA ARG A 154 2.96 -1.22 20.06
C ARG A 154 4.47 -1.35 19.87
N GLU A 155 5.09 -2.37 20.45
CA GLU A 155 6.52 -2.63 20.36
C GLU A 155 7.02 -2.88 18.93
N CYS A 156 6.20 -3.50 18.07
CA CYS A 156 6.53 -3.73 16.67
C CYS A 156 6.44 -2.42 15.86
N ILE A 157 5.42 -1.61 16.13
CA ILE A 157 5.23 -0.31 15.48
C ILE A 157 6.35 0.65 15.90
N GLU A 158 6.71 0.67 17.19
CA GLU A 158 7.77 1.50 17.77
C GLU A 158 9.12 1.18 17.14
N ALA A 159 9.50 -0.10 17.07
CA ALA A 159 10.74 -0.54 16.44
C ALA A 159 10.87 -0.08 14.97
N LEU A 160 9.76 -0.03 14.23
CA LEU A 160 9.76 0.46 12.86
C LEU A 160 9.81 2.00 12.80
N CYS A 161 9.10 2.70 13.70
CA CYS A 161 9.15 4.16 13.78
C CYS A 161 10.55 4.67 14.18
N GLU A 162 11.24 3.97 15.09
CA GLU A 162 12.61 4.30 15.51
C GLU A 162 13.65 4.17 14.38
N ALA A 163 13.41 3.30 13.40
CA ALA A 163 14.26 3.22 12.21
C ALA A 163 14.17 4.48 11.31
N GLY A 164 13.21 5.36 11.58
CA GLY A 164 13.08 6.69 10.99
C GLY A 164 12.59 6.76 9.55
N PRO A 165 11.61 5.94 9.10
CA PRO A 165 11.02 6.18 7.79
C PRO A 165 10.34 7.55 7.76
N GLU A 166 10.32 8.19 6.60
CA GLU A 166 9.72 9.52 6.44
C GLU A 166 8.20 9.47 6.33
N LEU A 167 7.63 8.30 5.98
CA LEU A 167 6.19 8.11 5.89
C LEU A 167 5.82 6.68 6.30
N TYR A 168 4.85 6.56 7.21
CA TYR A 168 4.25 5.28 7.60
C TYR A 168 2.89 5.11 6.91
N ASN A 169 2.82 4.16 6.00
CA ASN A 169 1.60 3.82 5.27
C ASN A 169 1.00 2.53 5.86
N HIS A 170 -0.28 2.54 6.18
CA HIS A 170 -1.03 1.33 6.50
C HIS A 170 -2.43 1.42 5.91
N ASN A 171 -2.71 0.58 4.92
CA ASN A 171 -3.96 0.64 4.19
C ASN A 171 -5.14 0.11 5.00
N LEU A 172 -6.23 0.88 4.99
CA LEU A 172 -7.54 0.42 5.47
C LEU A 172 -8.14 -0.63 4.53
N GLU A 173 -7.82 -0.52 3.24
CA GLU A 173 -8.16 -1.37 2.10
C GLU A 173 -9.62 -1.24 1.64
N MET A 174 -10.60 -1.30 2.55
CA MET A 174 -12.02 -1.25 2.27
C MET A 174 -12.83 -0.78 3.48
N VAL A 175 -14.13 -0.59 3.27
CA VAL A 175 -15.07 -0.22 4.33
C VAL A 175 -15.27 -1.35 5.37
N GLU A 176 -15.68 -0.98 6.58
CA GLU A 176 -15.76 -1.89 7.73
C GLU A 176 -16.60 -3.14 7.44
N ARG A 177 -17.79 -2.99 6.85
CA ARG A 177 -18.72 -4.08 6.54
C ARG A 177 -18.11 -5.17 5.65
N LEU A 178 -17.25 -4.78 4.71
CA LEU A 178 -16.65 -5.72 3.75
C LEU A 178 -15.41 -6.41 4.29
N THR A 179 -14.74 -5.84 5.29
CA THR A 179 -13.47 -6.33 5.82
C THR A 179 -13.51 -7.80 6.26
N PRO A 180 -14.49 -8.28 7.06
CA PRO A 180 -14.48 -9.66 7.52
C PRO A 180 -14.58 -10.70 6.39
N ARG A 181 -15.26 -10.36 5.30
CA ARG A 181 -15.45 -11.24 4.14
C ARG A 181 -14.24 -11.27 3.22
N ILE A 182 -13.59 -10.12 3.02
CA ILE A 182 -12.58 -9.94 1.97
C ILE A 182 -11.16 -9.99 2.54
N ARG A 183 -10.97 -9.53 3.79
CA ARG A 183 -9.70 -9.53 4.53
C ARG A 183 -9.87 -10.23 5.89
N PRO A 184 -10.09 -11.55 5.92
CA PRO A 184 -10.54 -12.25 7.14
C PRO A 184 -9.59 -12.16 8.33
N GLN A 185 -8.26 -12.15 8.09
CA GLN A 185 -7.25 -11.98 9.15
C GLN A 185 -6.98 -10.50 9.49
N GLY A 186 -7.30 -9.56 8.60
CA GLY A 186 -7.24 -8.14 8.87
C GLY A 186 -8.48 -7.66 9.63
N LYS A 187 -8.35 -6.60 10.41
CA LYS A 187 -9.47 -5.98 11.14
C LYS A 187 -9.49 -4.49 10.87
N TYR A 188 -10.67 -3.96 10.50
CA TYR A 188 -10.85 -2.56 10.18
C TYR A 188 -10.38 -1.64 11.32
N ARG A 189 -10.90 -1.86 12.54
CA ARG A 189 -10.54 -1.06 13.72
C ARG A 189 -9.06 -1.21 14.10
N ARG A 190 -8.47 -2.38 13.90
CA ARG A 190 -7.03 -2.59 14.12
C ARG A 190 -6.18 -1.80 13.13
N SER A 191 -6.60 -1.67 11.87
CA SER A 191 -5.90 -0.83 10.90
C SER A 191 -5.89 0.65 11.30
N LEU A 192 -6.99 1.16 11.86
CA LEU A 192 -7.05 2.51 12.42
C LEU A 192 -6.16 2.63 13.67
N GLU A 193 -6.14 1.61 14.53
CA GLU A 193 -5.29 1.58 15.72
C GLU A 193 -3.80 1.65 15.38
N VAL A 194 -3.35 0.94 14.33
CA VAL A 194 -1.96 1.07 13.85
C VAL A 194 -1.60 2.52 13.56
N LEU A 195 -2.44 3.23 12.78
CA LEU A 195 -2.19 4.64 12.41
C LEU A 195 -2.22 5.56 13.64
N ARG A 196 -3.14 5.33 14.58
CA ARG A 196 -3.21 6.06 15.84
C ARG A 196 -1.92 5.85 16.65
N THR A 197 -1.48 4.60 16.78
CA THR A 197 -0.25 4.26 17.50
C THR A 197 0.98 4.93 16.89
N VAL A 198 1.07 4.95 15.54
CA VAL A 198 2.15 5.69 14.84
C VAL A 198 2.11 7.17 15.19
N ARG A 199 0.93 7.79 15.19
CA ARG A 199 0.77 9.22 15.53
C ARG A 199 1.19 9.53 16.98
N GLU A 200 0.91 8.62 17.91
CA GLU A 200 1.34 8.75 19.31
C GLU A 200 2.86 8.61 19.48
N ILE A 201 3.48 7.64 18.79
CA ILE A 201 4.92 7.36 18.93
C ILE A 201 5.75 8.41 18.19
N ALA A 202 5.36 8.78 16.97
CA ALA A 202 6.09 9.66 16.09
C ALA A 202 5.17 10.77 15.53
N PRO A 203 4.81 11.80 16.34
CA PRO A 203 3.83 12.82 15.95
C PRO A 203 4.17 13.61 14.68
N SER A 204 5.46 13.72 14.33
CA SER A 204 5.94 14.42 13.14
C SER A 204 6.03 13.56 11.88
N MET A 205 5.90 12.24 12.03
CA MET A 205 5.94 11.30 10.90
C MET A 205 4.65 11.41 10.11
N LEU A 206 4.75 11.53 8.77
CA LEU A 206 3.57 11.51 7.93
C LEU A 206 2.94 10.13 7.92
N THR A 207 1.61 10.08 8.03
CA THR A 207 0.84 8.85 7.96
C THR A 207 0.01 8.81 6.67
N LYS A 208 -0.16 7.60 6.14
CA LYS A 208 -0.90 7.39 4.88
C LYS A 208 -1.77 6.15 4.97
N SER A 209 -2.90 6.20 4.27
CA SER A 209 -3.76 5.04 4.08
C SER A 209 -4.33 4.97 2.67
N GLY A 210 -4.76 3.78 2.29
CA GLY A 210 -5.39 3.52 0.99
C GLY A 210 -6.69 2.76 1.14
N VAL A 211 -7.65 3.11 0.25
CA VAL A 211 -8.93 2.43 0.12
C VAL A 211 -9.15 2.03 -1.33
N MET A 212 -9.52 0.78 -1.54
CA MET A 212 -9.96 0.28 -2.84
C MET A 212 -11.48 0.40 -2.95
N VAL A 213 -11.96 0.79 -4.14
CA VAL A 213 -13.39 0.88 -4.45
C VAL A 213 -13.79 -0.11 -5.54
N GLY A 214 -15.06 -0.52 -5.55
CA GLY A 214 -15.61 -1.48 -6.50
C GLY A 214 -15.83 -2.87 -5.95
N LEU A 215 -15.84 -3.04 -4.61
CA LEU A 215 -16.05 -4.29 -3.89
C LEU A 215 -17.48 -4.45 -3.35
N GLY A 216 -18.38 -3.46 -3.62
CA GLY A 216 -19.79 -3.45 -3.19
C GLY A 216 -20.06 -2.57 -1.97
N GLU A 217 -19.18 -1.62 -1.72
CA GLU A 217 -19.37 -0.54 -0.75
C GLU A 217 -20.35 0.51 -1.26
N THR A 218 -20.98 1.25 -0.33
CA THR A 218 -21.77 2.44 -0.66
C THR A 218 -20.91 3.71 -0.52
N THR A 219 -21.39 4.84 -1.08
CA THR A 219 -20.72 6.14 -0.95
C THR A 219 -20.66 6.59 0.51
N GLU A 220 -21.73 6.36 1.28
CA GLU A 220 -21.81 6.69 2.70
C GLU A 220 -20.79 5.93 3.53
N GLU A 221 -20.59 4.64 3.21
CA GLU A 221 -19.57 3.81 3.86
C GLU A 221 -18.14 4.30 3.54
N LEU A 222 -17.89 4.74 2.30
CA LEU A 222 -16.61 5.36 1.93
C LEU A 222 -16.39 6.68 2.68
N HIS A 223 -17.42 7.52 2.73
CA HIS A 223 -17.37 8.77 3.49
C HIS A 223 -17.09 8.51 4.98
N GLN A 224 -17.70 7.48 5.57
CA GLN A 224 -17.41 7.09 6.95
C GLN A 224 -15.95 6.61 7.11
N ALA A 225 -15.45 5.77 6.20
CA ALA A 225 -14.06 5.31 6.24
C ALA A 225 -13.06 6.48 6.15
N PHE A 226 -13.36 7.51 5.36
CA PHE A 226 -12.51 8.70 5.27
C PHE A 226 -12.55 9.53 6.56
N ARG A 227 -13.72 9.66 7.22
CA ARG A 227 -13.83 10.29 8.53
C ARG A 227 -13.05 9.51 9.59
N ASP A 228 -13.23 8.19 9.66
CA ASP A 228 -12.52 7.32 10.60
C ASP A 228 -10.99 7.46 10.48
N LEU A 229 -10.47 7.60 9.24
CA LEU A 229 -9.06 7.88 9.00
C LEU A 229 -8.64 9.27 9.51
N ARG A 230 -9.50 10.29 9.38
CA ARG A 230 -9.19 11.61 9.94
C ARG A 230 -9.27 11.66 11.46
N GLU A 231 -10.12 10.84 12.07
CA GLU A 231 -10.19 10.71 13.56
C GLU A 231 -8.90 10.13 14.17
N VAL A 232 -8.08 9.43 13.37
CA VAL A 232 -6.75 8.96 13.78
C VAL A 232 -5.62 9.82 13.18
N ASP A 233 -5.92 11.04 12.73
CA ASP A 233 -4.98 12.00 12.15
C ASP A 233 -4.16 11.46 10.96
N CYS A 234 -4.77 10.62 10.12
CA CYS A 234 -4.13 10.18 8.88
C CYS A 234 -3.96 11.37 7.92
N ASP A 235 -2.73 11.60 7.44
CA ASP A 235 -2.37 12.77 6.64
C ASP A 235 -2.69 12.61 5.16
N VAL A 236 -2.49 11.40 4.62
CA VAL A 236 -2.56 11.13 3.17
C VAL A 236 -3.55 10.02 2.88
N LEU A 237 -4.44 10.25 1.91
CA LEU A 237 -5.38 9.25 1.46
C LEU A 237 -5.18 8.92 -0.02
N THR A 238 -5.19 7.63 -0.34
CA THR A 238 -5.27 7.13 -1.72
C THR A 238 -6.56 6.37 -1.95
N VAL A 239 -7.26 6.64 -3.06
CA VAL A 239 -8.49 5.94 -3.45
C VAL A 239 -8.32 5.39 -4.86
N GLY A 240 -8.41 4.06 -5.03
CA GLY A 240 -8.16 3.40 -6.31
C GLY A 240 -9.18 2.31 -6.65
N GLN A 241 -9.37 2.04 -7.94
CA GLN A 241 -10.25 0.95 -8.39
C GLN A 241 -9.68 -0.41 -8.03
N TYR A 242 -10.45 -1.25 -7.37
CA TYR A 242 -10.15 -2.66 -7.25
C TYR A 242 -10.20 -3.33 -8.64
N LEU A 243 -9.16 -4.07 -8.97
CA LEU A 243 -9.11 -4.92 -10.17
C LEU A 243 -8.88 -6.36 -9.75
N GLN A 244 -9.80 -7.24 -10.12
CA GLN A 244 -9.77 -8.65 -9.75
C GLN A 244 -8.57 -9.37 -10.40
N PRO A 245 -7.63 -9.92 -9.61
CA PRO A 245 -6.46 -10.59 -10.17
C PRO A 245 -6.79 -11.88 -10.94
N THR A 246 -7.67 -12.73 -10.39
CA THR A 246 -8.18 -13.94 -11.03
C THR A 246 -9.66 -14.14 -10.71
N ARG A 247 -10.40 -14.80 -11.62
CA ARG A 247 -11.86 -14.94 -11.50
C ARG A 247 -12.31 -15.97 -10.47
N ASP A 248 -11.47 -16.92 -10.16
CA ASP A 248 -11.80 -18.11 -9.37
C ASP A 248 -11.46 -17.97 -7.89
N ARG A 249 -10.50 -17.11 -7.54
CA ARG A 249 -9.96 -17.00 -6.17
C ARG A 249 -10.22 -15.67 -5.48
N HIS A 250 -10.46 -14.60 -6.25
CA HIS A 250 -10.52 -13.25 -5.74
C HIS A 250 -11.94 -12.69 -5.75
N ALA A 251 -12.21 -11.75 -4.86
CA ALA A 251 -13.49 -11.06 -4.80
C ALA A 251 -13.85 -10.47 -6.16
N PRO A 252 -15.10 -10.59 -6.63
CA PRO A 252 -15.51 -10.01 -7.90
C PRO A 252 -15.49 -8.47 -7.85
N VAL A 253 -15.29 -7.84 -9.02
CA VAL A 253 -15.54 -6.41 -9.15
C VAL A 253 -17.04 -6.19 -9.26
N GLU A 254 -17.63 -5.53 -8.27
CA GLU A 254 -19.06 -5.21 -8.24
C GLU A 254 -19.37 -3.95 -9.08
N LYS A 255 -18.45 -2.97 -9.07
CA LYS A 255 -18.60 -1.71 -9.81
C LYS A 255 -17.26 -1.22 -10.35
N PHE A 256 -17.25 -0.68 -11.57
CA PHE A 256 -16.18 0.16 -12.09
C PHE A 256 -16.58 1.61 -11.94
N TYR A 257 -15.89 2.32 -11.04
CA TYR A 257 -16.08 3.76 -10.83
C TYR A 257 -15.56 4.53 -12.03
N THR A 258 -16.30 5.55 -12.44
CA THR A 258 -15.90 6.49 -13.49
C THR A 258 -14.87 7.49 -12.97
N PRO A 259 -14.07 8.15 -13.84
CA PRO A 259 -13.20 9.23 -13.41
C PRO A 259 -13.92 10.32 -12.62
N GLY A 260 -15.14 10.70 -13.03
CA GLY A 260 -15.95 11.71 -12.30
C GLY A 260 -16.29 11.30 -10.87
N GLU A 261 -16.66 10.02 -10.66
CA GLU A 261 -16.92 9.52 -9.30
C GLU A 261 -15.64 9.50 -8.43
N PHE A 262 -14.46 9.25 -9.03
CA PHE A 262 -13.19 9.42 -8.32
C PHE A 262 -12.92 10.87 -7.96
N ASP A 263 -13.27 11.82 -8.85
CA ASP A 263 -13.12 13.26 -8.57
C ASP A 263 -14.01 13.69 -7.40
N GLU A 264 -15.25 13.21 -7.34
CA GLU A 264 -16.20 13.45 -6.23
C GLU A 264 -15.68 12.89 -4.90
N LEU A 265 -15.23 11.63 -4.88
CA LEU A 265 -14.62 11.00 -3.69
C LEU A 265 -13.38 11.78 -3.24
N GLY A 266 -12.53 12.17 -4.20
CA GLY A 266 -11.35 12.97 -3.91
C GLY A 266 -11.67 14.36 -3.37
N ALA A 267 -12.71 15.02 -3.89
CA ALA A 267 -13.18 16.33 -3.41
C ALA A 267 -13.71 16.24 -1.96
N TYR A 268 -14.53 15.22 -1.68
CA TYR A 268 -15.01 14.98 -0.33
C TYR A 268 -13.86 14.71 0.65
N ALA A 269 -12.92 13.84 0.30
CA ALA A 269 -11.75 13.56 1.15
C ALA A 269 -10.93 14.84 1.43
N ARG A 270 -10.69 15.67 0.40
CA ARG A 270 -9.99 16.96 0.60
C ARG A 270 -10.74 17.90 1.55
N SER A 271 -12.07 17.90 1.53
CA SER A 271 -12.87 18.72 2.44
C SER A 271 -12.75 18.30 3.92
N LEU A 272 -12.34 17.05 4.18
CA LEU A 272 -12.07 16.54 5.52
C LEU A 272 -10.69 16.96 6.08
N GLY A 273 -9.85 17.64 5.29
CA GLY A 273 -8.57 18.17 5.75
C GLY A 273 -7.39 17.18 5.67
N PHE A 274 -7.43 16.16 4.79
CA PHE A 274 -6.21 15.42 4.45
C PHE A 274 -5.17 16.35 3.81
N LEU A 275 -3.89 16.18 4.15
CA LEU A 275 -2.79 16.97 3.55
C LEU A 275 -2.65 16.71 2.06
N SER A 276 -2.84 15.45 1.64
CA SER A 276 -2.86 15.08 0.21
C SER A 276 -3.88 13.96 -0.03
N VAL A 277 -4.55 14.03 -1.19
CA VAL A 277 -5.52 13.03 -1.63
C VAL A 277 -5.25 12.68 -3.09
N ALA A 278 -4.88 11.43 -3.33
CA ALA A 278 -4.84 10.86 -4.68
C ALA A 278 -6.06 9.96 -4.89
N SER A 279 -6.91 10.31 -5.86
CA SER A 279 -8.12 9.54 -6.18
C SER A 279 -8.21 9.33 -7.68
N GLY A 280 -8.35 8.07 -8.12
CA GLY A 280 -8.41 7.76 -9.55
C GLY A 280 -8.35 6.27 -9.86
N PRO A 281 -8.74 5.86 -11.08
CA PRO A 281 -8.88 4.45 -11.46
C PRO A 281 -7.61 3.62 -11.27
N PHE A 282 -6.46 4.23 -11.48
CA PHE A 282 -5.16 3.56 -11.40
C PHE A 282 -4.37 3.91 -10.14
N VAL A 283 -4.91 4.73 -9.25
CA VAL A 283 -4.26 5.04 -7.99
C VAL A 283 -4.08 3.75 -7.18
N ARG A 284 -2.91 3.61 -6.60
CA ARG A 284 -2.49 2.59 -5.63
C ARG A 284 -1.75 3.30 -4.52
N SER A 285 -1.61 2.67 -3.37
CA SER A 285 -0.92 3.30 -2.23
C SER A 285 0.51 3.75 -2.56
N SER A 286 1.20 3.04 -3.44
CA SER A 286 2.57 3.40 -3.89
C SER A 286 2.63 4.11 -5.26
N TYR A 287 1.49 4.42 -5.90
CA TYR A 287 1.48 5.09 -7.19
C TYR A 287 1.81 6.57 -7.05
N ASN A 288 2.82 7.04 -7.80
CA ASN A 288 3.37 8.40 -7.70
C ASN A 288 3.71 8.79 -6.24
N ALA A 289 4.26 7.84 -5.46
CA ALA A 289 4.50 8.03 -4.03
C ALA A 289 5.44 9.19 -3.74
N ALA A 290 6.46 9.41 -4.59
CA ALA A 290 7.40 10.53 -4.45
C ALA A 290 6.71 11.89 -4.53
N GLU A 291 5.84 12.08 -5.52
CA GLU A 291 5.10 13.33 -5.74
C GLU A 291 4.10 13.57 -4.61
N VAL A 292 3.39 12.53 -4.20
CA VAL A 292 2.43 12.58 -3.09
C VAL A 292 3.14 12.93 -1.78
N PHE A 293 4.30 12.32 -1.51
CA PHE A 293 5.10 12.61 -0.33
C PHE A 293 5.59 14.07 -0.32
N GLU A 294 6.19 14.56 -1.41
CA GLU A 294 6.70 15.92 -1.50
C GLU A 294 5.57 16.97 -1.37
N GLU A 295 4.40 16.71 -1.92
CA GLU A 295 3.23 17.57 -1.74
C GLU A 295 2.80 17.60 -0.26
N SER A 296 2.70 16.45 0.37
CA SER A 296 2.28 16.34 1.78
C SER A 296 3.26 17.03 2.71
N ARG A 297 4.57 16.85 2.49
CA ARG A 297 5.63 17.50 3.26
C ARG A 297 5.59 19.04 3.13
N ARG A 298 5.35 19.55 1.92
CA ARG A 298 5.20 21.01 1.73
C ARG A 298 4.00 21.57 2.47
N ARG A 299 2.86 20.88 2.43
CA ARG A 299 1.63 21.32 3.11
C ARG A 299 1.76 21.25 4.64
N ALA A 300 2.38 20.20 5.17
CA ALA A 300 2.67 20.08 6.61
C ALA A 300 3.50 21.28 7.10
N ARG A 301 4.62 21.61 6.43
CA ARG A 301 5.47 22.76 6.77
C ARG A 301 4.74 24.12 6.64
N GLY A 302 3.81 24.24 5.70
CA GLY A 302 2.99 25.44 5.52
C GLY A 302 2.01 25.64 6.64
N SER A 303 1.41 24.55 7.17
CA SER A 303 0.47 24.62 8.29
C SER A 303 1.14 24.94 9.63
N GLU A 304 2.38 24.48 9.85
CA GLU A 304 3.18 24.84 11.03
C GLU A 304 3.54 26.34 11.08
N ARG A 305 3.92 26.92 9.91
CA ARG A 305 4.21 28.36 9.81
C ARG A 305 3.02 29.29 10.06
N ASN A 306 1.81 28.79 9.85
CA ASN A 306 0.58 29.57 10.09
C ASN A 306 0.02 29.44 11.51
N ARG A 307 0.59 28.55 12.34
CA ARG A 307 0.20 28.32 13.73
C ARG A 307 1.16 28.96 14.76
N GLY A 308 2.31 29.46 14.33
CA GLY A 308 3.30 30.19 15.13
C GLY A 308 3.27 31.68 14.79
#